data_bcb149ad7e1a0ec609c60e087731b078
#
_entry.id   bcb149ad7e1a0ec609c60e087731b078
#
_cell.length_a   1.000
_cell.length_b   1.000
_cell.length_c   1.000
_cell.angle_alpha   90.00
_cell.angle_beta   90.00
_cell.angle_gamma   90.00
#
_symmetry.space_group_name_H-M   'P 1'
#
loop_
_entity.id
_entity.type
_entity.pdbx_description
1 polymer ?
#
loop_
_entity_poly.entity_id
_entity_poly.type
_entity_poly.pdbx_seq_one_letter_code
_entity_poly.pdbx_strand_id
1 'polypeptide(L)'
;MIFEYCRCSKVRIPARAQVSEAILLAEGQKSAVTEYYLNHGKWPENNDSAGVASPGEIKGKYVQKVEVAKGVVTAQMKSDGVNKEIQGKKLSLWAKRENGSVKWFCGQPVTRTAGAGADDVTDNGGKGKIETKHLPSTCRDKHDAT
;
A
#
# COMPACT_ATOMS: atom_id res chain seq x y z
N MET A 1 -23.05 -5.81 32.58
CA MET A 1 -23.02 -6.57 31.48
C MET A 1 -22.40 -5.91 30.34
N ILE A 2 -22.88 -4.85 30.00
CA ILE A 2 -22.26 -4.13 28.94
C ILE A 2 -20.82 -3.86 29.18
N PHE A 3 -20.48 -3.73 30.42
CA PHE A 3 -19.13 -3.41 30.74
C PHE A 3 -18.16 -4.48 30.42
N GLU A 4 -18.64 -5.68 30.32
CA GLU A 4 -17.79 -6.76 29.97
C GLU A 4 -17.26 -6.55 28.58
N TYR A 5 -18.06 -5.87 27.76
CA TYR A 5 -17.59 -5.57 26.46
C TYR A 5 -16.41 -4.67 26.43
N CYS A 6 -16.29 -3.82 27.43
CA CYS A 6 -15.14 -2.94 27.46
C CYS A 6 -13.87 -3.72 27.53
N ARG A 7 -13.95 -4.94 28.04
CA ARG A 7 -12.80 -5.78 28.09
C ARG A 7 -12.44 -6.31 26.74
N CYS A 8 -13.39 -6.32 25.86
CA CYS A 8 -13.12 -6.77 24.50
C CYS A 8 -12.10 -5.90 23.84
N SER A 9 -11.91 -4.68 24.33
CA SER A 9 -10.89 -3.82 23.77
C SER A 9 -9.50 -4.41 23.96
N LYS A 10 -9.35 -5.38 24.85
CA LYS A 10 -8.08 -6.04 25.06
C LYS A 10 -7.88 -7.22 24.14
N VAL A 11 -8.92 -7.63 23.45
CA VAL A 11 -8.81 -8.68 22.46
C VAL A 11 -7.98 -8.14 21.30
N ARG A 12 -6.99 -8.90 20.92
CA ARG A 12 -6.10 -8.46 19.84
C ARG A 12 -6.81 -8.51 18.51
N ILE A 13 -6.66 -7.43 17.76
CA ILE A 13 -7.13 -7.41 16.40
C ILE A 13 -6.06 -8.11 15.57
N PRO A 14 -6.43 -9.11 14.75
CA PRO A 14 -5.46 -9.82 13.93
C PRO A 14 -4.68 -8.88 13.03
N ALA A 15 -3.43 -9.22 12.76
CA ALA A 15 -2.59 -8.43 11.89
C ALA A 15 -3.26 -8.20 10.54
N ARG A 16 -3.91 -9.23 9.99
CA ARG A 16 -4.59 -9.11 8.70
C ARG A 16 -5.68 -8.05 8.71
N ALA A 17 -6.40 -7.93 9.81
CA ALA A 17 -7.44 -6.91 9.92
C ALA A 17 -6.83 -5.50 9.97
N GLN A 18 -5.69 -5.36 10.63
CA GLN A 18 -4.99 -4.07 10.68
C GLN A 18 -4.40 -3.72 9.32
N VAL A 19 -3.89 -4.71 8.61
CA VAL A 19 -3.35 -4.53 7.26
C VAL A 19 -4.44 -4.07 6.29
N SER A 20 -5.68 -4.48 6.51
CA SER A 20 -6.79 -4.05 5.66
C SER A 20 -6.94 -2.54 5.61
N GLU A 21 -6.66 -1.84 6.71
CA GLU A 21 -6.69 -0.38 6.70
C GLU A 21 -5.64 0.17 5.75
N ALA A 22 -4.44 -0.42 5.75
CA ALA A 22 -3.37 0.03 4.87
C ALA A 22 -3.77 -0.15 3.41
N ILE A 23 -4.41 -1.27 3.10
CA ILE A 23 -4.87 -1.53 1.73
C ILE A 23 -5.90 -0.48 1.32
N LEU A 24 -6.87 -0.19 2.18
CA LEU A 24 -7.89 0.81 1.87
C LEU A 24 -7.31 2.19 1.65
N LEU A 25 -6.37 2.60 2.48
CA LEU A 25 -5.74 3.90 2.32
C LEU A 25 -4.90 3.96 1.05
N ALA A 26 -4.21 2.90 0.72
CA ALA A 26 -3.45 2.84 -0.52
C ALA A 26 -4.38 2.86 -1.73
N GLU A 27 -5.49 2.13 -1.66
CA GLU A 27 -6.47 2.11 -2.75
C GLU A 27 -7.07 3.48 -3.01
N GLY A 28 -7.16 4.31 -1.99
CA GLY A 28 -7.66 5.66 -2.14
C GLY A 28 -6.81 6.52 -3.07
N GLN A 29 -5.58 6.09 -3.39
CA GLN A 29 -4.70 6.84 -4.27
C GLN A 29 -4.74 6.35 -5.71
N LYS A 30 -5.42 5.25 -5.98
CA LYS A 30 -5.41 4.63 -7.32
C LYS A 30 -5.90 5.57 -8.42
N SER A 31 -7.01 6.24 -8.18
CA SER A 31 -7.59 7.08 -9.23
C SER A 31 -6.67 8.24 -9.59
N ALA A 32 -6.02 8.85 -8.62
CA ALA A 32 -5.10 9.94 -8.87
C ALA A 32 -3.89 9.47 -9.68
N VAL A 33 -3.34 8.31 -9.33
CA VAL A 33 -2.20 7.74 -10.05
C VAL A 33 -2.60 7.36 -11.47
N THR A 34 -3.75 6.73 -11.64
CA THR A 34 -4.25 6.32 -12.94
C THR A 34 -4.49 7.55 -13.84
N GLU A 35 -5.15 8.57 -13.29
CA GLU A 35 -5.44 9.78 -14.03
C GLU A 35 -4.16 10.47 -14.48
N TYR A 36 -3.18 10.56 -13.61
CA TYR A 36 -1.90 11.16 -13.97
C TYR A 36 -1.27 10.41 -15.13
N TYR A 37 -1.25 9.08 -15.05
CA TYR A 37 -0.66 8.27 -16.12
C TYR A 37 -1.39 8.49 -17.46
N LEU A 38 -2.71 8.49 -17.43
CA LEU A 38 -3.49 8.65 -18.67
C LEU A 38 -3.28 10.01 -19.30
N ASN A 39 -3.00 11.03 -18.49
CA ASN A 39 -2.78 12.39 -18.99
C ASN A 39 -1.34 12.66 -19.42
N HIS A 40 -0.37 11.98 -18.82
CA HIS A 40 1.04 12.28 -19.03
C HIS A 40 1.85 11.17 -19.69
N GLY A 41 1.30 9.97 -19.77
CA GLY A 41 2.01 8.84 -20.37
C GLY A 41 3.11 8.27 -19.50
N LYS A 42 3.19 8.69 -18.26
CA LYS A 42 4.16 8.16 -17.30
C LYS A 42 3.58 8.23 -15.91
N TRP A 43 4.16 7.46 -14.99
CA TRP A 43 3.66 7.39 -13.62
C TRP A 43 4.08 8.61 -12.81
N PRO A 44 3.25 9.06 -11.84
CA PRO A 44 3.64 10.19 -11.00
C PRO A 44 4.84 9.85 -10.14
N GLU A 45 5.78 10.79 -10.01
CA GLU A 45 7.01 10.55 -9.28
C GLU A 45 6.79 10.47 -7.77
N ASN A 46 5.82 11.21 -7.25
CA ASN A 46 5.59 11.29 -5.81
C ASN A 46 4.16 11.74 -5.51
N ASN A 47 3.84 11.90 -4.25
CA ASN A 47 2.50 12.33 -3.83
C ASN A 47 2.11 13.69 -4.42
N ASP A 48 3.06 14.61 -4.45
CA ASP A 48 2.78 15.95 -4.96
C ASP A 48 2.43 15.91 -6.44
N SER A 49 3.20 15.15 -7.23
CA SER A 49 2.92 15.00 -8.66
C SER A 49 1.56 14.36 -8.89
N ALA A 50 1.18 13.39 -8.08
CA ALA A 50 -0.11 12.73 -8.21
C ALA A 50 -1.26 13.60 -7.73
N GLY A 51 -0.97 14.70 -7.05
CA GLY A 51 -2.00 15.58 -6.54
C GLY A 51 -2.71 15.05 -5.29
N VAL A 52 -2.04 14.21 -4.54
CA VAL A 52 -2.59 13.66 -3.29
C VAL A 52 -1.84 14.26 -2.10
N ALA A 53 -2.40 14.04 -0.92
CA ALA A 53 -1.82 14.58 0.31
C ALA A 53 -0.42 14.05 0.54
N SER A 54 0.37 14.77 1.34
CA SER A 54 1.72 14.34 1.71
C SER A 54 1.67 12.98 2.40
N PRO A 55 2.73 12.16 2.25
CA PRO A 55 2.69 10.79 2.79
C PRO A 55 2.27 10.70 4.25
N GLY A 56 2.80 11.55 5.10
CA GLY A 56 2.48 11.52 6.53
C GLY A 56 1.10 11.99 6.87
N GLU A 57 0.38 12.56 5.92
CA GLU A 57 -1.00 13.00 6.11
C GLU A 57 -2.02 11.95 5.68
N ILE A 58 -1.57 10.95 4.94
CA ILE A 58 -2.41 9.81 4.59
C ILE A 58 -2.14 8.74 5.64
N LYS A 59 -2.84 8.84 6.73
CA LYS A 59 -2.61 7.98 7.89
C LYS A 59 -3.92 7.53 8.50
N GLY A 60 -3.86 6.53 9.33
CA GLY A 60 -5.02 5.99 10.01
C GLY A 60 -4.64 5.49 11.38
N LYS A 61 -5.50 4.65 11.94
CA LYS A 61 -5.28 4.10 13.27
C LYS A 61 -4.02 3.23 13.32
N TYR A 62 -3.78 2.46 12.26
CA TYR A 62 -2.67 1.52 12.19
C TYR A 62 -1.62 1.90 11.17
N VAL A 63 -1.90 2.89 10.33
CA VAL A 63 -1.04 3.27 9.21
C VAL A 63 -0.34 4.58 9.49
N GLN A 64 0.97 4.60 9.31
CA GLN A 64 1.78 5.78 9.55
C GLN A 64 1.80 6.73 8.36
N LYS A 65 1.89 6.17 7.15
CA LYS A 65 1.96 6.98 5.93
C LYS A 65 1.66 6.14 4.70
N VAL A 66 1.32 6.83 3.63
CA VAL A 66 1.13 6.22 2.31
C VAL A 66 1.88 7.07 1.30
N GLU A 67 2.80 6.47 0.58
CA GLU A 67 3.69 7.17 -0.32
C GLU A 67 3.53 6.71 -1.76
N VAL A 68 3.50 7.67 -2.68
CA VAL A 68 3.51 7.38 -4.11
C VAL A 68 4.94 7.58 -4.62
N ALA A 69 5.47 6.59 -5.32
CA ALA A 69 6.80 6.67 -5.91
C ALA A 69 6.76 6.00 -7.27
N LYS A 70 6.84 6.79 -8.33
CA LYS A 70 6.75 6.32 -9.71
C LYS A 70 5.54 5.42 -9.93
N GLY A 71 4.40 5.85 -9.39
CA GLY A 71 3.15 5.13 -9.54
C GLY A 71 2.98 3.89 -8.66
N VAL A 72 3.93 3.63 -7.79
CA VAL A 72 3.81 2.58 -6.79
C VAL A 72 3.32 3.23 -5.50
N VAL A 73 2.21 2.73 -4.96
CA VAL A 73 1.62 3.27 -3.74
C VAL A 73 1.98 2.33 -2.60
N THR A 74 2.78 2.81 -1.67
CA THR A 74 3.27 1.99 -0.56
C THR A 74 2.72 2.51 0.75
N ALA A 75 2.06 1.64 1.51
CA ALA A 75 1.55 1.97 2.83
C ALA A 75 2.48 1.38 3.88
N GLN A 76 2.81 2.16 4.89
CA GLN A 76 3.65 1.73 5.99
C GLN A 76 2.86 1.71 7.29
N MET A 77 2.93 0.60 7.99
CA MET A 77 2.28 0.47 9.29
C MET A 77 3.02 1.28 10.35
N LYS A 78 2.31 1.67 11.39
CA LYS A 78 2.93 2.37 12.51
C LYS A 78 3.93 1.47 13.21
N SER A 79 4.85 2.08 13.94
CA SER A 79 5.87 1.33 14.69
C SER A 79 5.40 0.95 16.08
N ASP A 80 4.25 1.49 16.53
CA ASP A 80 3.64 1.09 17.81
C ASP A 80 2.13 1.12 17.67
N GLY A 81 1.44 0.51 18.62
CA GLY A 81 -0.01 0.46 18.58
C GLY A 81 -0.57 -0.50 17.55
N VAL A 82 0.27 -1.33 16.95
CA VAL A 82 -0.15 -2.34 15.97
C VAL A 82 0.43 -3.69 16.36
N ASN A 83 -0.04 -4.74 15.71
CA ASN A 83 0.46 -6.09 15.95
C ASN A 83 1.96 -6.13 15.73
N LYS A 84 2.66 -6.82 16.63
CA LYS A 84 4.13 -6.86 16.60
C LYS A 84 4.70 -7.35 15.28
N GLU A 85 4.00 -8.25 14.63
CA GLU A 85 4.52 -8.86 13.41
C GLU A 85 4.47 -7.93 12.20
N ILE A 86 3.78 -6.81 12.31
CA ILE A 86 3.65 -5.86 11.19
C ILE A 86 4.14 -4.46 11.52
N GLN A 87 4.70 -4.25 12.70
CA GLN A 87 5.17 -2.93 13.09
C GLN A 87 6.20 -2.38 12.10
N GLY A 88 5.94 -1.20 11.58
CA GLY A 88 6.84 -0.52 10.65
C GLY A 88 6.95 -1.15 9.29
N LYS A 89 6.21 -2.22 9.03
CA LYS A 89 6.30 -2.94 7.76
C LYS A 89 5.39 -2.35 6.71
N LYS A 90 5.61 -2.73 5.46
CA LYS A 90 4.99 -2.09 4.31
C LYS A 90 4.33 -3.08 3.38
N LEU A 91 3.38 -2.56 2.60
CA LEU A 91 2.83 -3.25 1.43
C LEU A 91 2.71 -2.25 0.30
N SER A 92 2.57 -2.73 -0.92
CA SER A 92 2.46 -1.86 -2.08
C SER A 92 1.29 -2.24 -2.97
N LEU A 93 0.73 -1.21 -3.62
CA LEU A 93 -0.14 -1.37 -4.76
C LEU A 93 0.59 -0.76 -5.93
N TRP A 94 0.52 -1.40 -7.10
CA TRP A 94 1.19 -0.87 -8.28
C TRP A 94 0.37 -1.19 -9.51
N ALA A 95 0.54 -0.37 -10.54
CA ALA A 95 -0.20 -0.52 -11.77
C ALA A 95 0.73 -0.80 -12.94
N LYS A 96 0.22 -1.50 -13.93
CA LYS A 96 0.91 -1.73 -15.19
C LYS A 96 -0.04 -1.37 -16.33
N ARG A 97 0.53 -0.99 -17.46
CA ARG A 97 -0.28 -0.62 -18.62
C ARG A 97 -1.03 -1.81 -19.19
N GLU A 98 -2.23 -1.52 -19.68
CA GLU A 98 -2.99 -2.43 -20.51
C GLU A 98 -3.55 -1.62 -21.66
N ASN A 99 -4.09 -2.29 -22.67
CA ASN A 99 -4.66 -1.57 -23.82
C ASN A 99 -5.74 -0.62 -23.34
N GLY A 100 -5.45 0.69 -23.42
CA GLY A 100 -6.42 1.72 -23.10
C GLY A 100 -6.71 1.91 -21.63
N SER A 101 -6.01 1.20 -20.75
CA SER A 101 -6.27 1.31 -19.32
C SER A 101 -5.05 0.87 -18.50
N VAL A 102 -5.25 0.68 -17.20
CA VAL A 102 -4.21 0.17 -16.33
C VAL A 102 -4.77 -0.95 -15.48
N LYS A 103 -3.90 -1.86 -15.08
CA LYS A 103 -4.25 -2.97 -14.20
C LYS A 103 -3.49 -2.82 -12.90
N TRP A 104 -4.19 -2.97 -11.79
CA TRP A 104 -3.60 -2.80 -10.47
C TRP A 104 -3.29 -4.13 -9.79
N PHE A 105 -2.23 -4.13 -9.01
CA PHE A 105 -1.78 -5.28 -8.24
C PHE A 105 -1.59 -4.86 -6.79
N CYS A 106 -1.66 -5.82 -5.88
CA CYS A 106 -1.49 -5.58 -4.45
C CYS A 106 -0.66 -6.71 -3.86
N GLY A 107 0.38 -6.37 -3.13
CA GLY A 107 1.22 -7.38 -2.51
C GLY A 107 2.33 -6.78 -1.67
N GLN A 108 3.40 -7.52 -1.51
CA GLN A 108 4.57 -7.05 -0.78
C GLN A 108 5.22 -5.87 -1.50
N PRO A 109 6.01 -5.06 -0.79
CA PRO A 109 6.57 -3.84 -1.38
C PRO A 109 7.37 -4.07 -2.65
N VAL A 110 7.15 -3.20 -3.63
CA VAL A 110 7.87 -3.22 -4.90
C VAL A 110 8.42 -1.83 -5.20
N THR A 111 9.37 -1.76 -6.13
CA THR A 111 9.96 -0.51 -6.59
C THR A 111 10.01 -0.52 -8.11
N ARG A 112 9.69 0.63 -8.70
CA ARG A 112 9.79 0.81 -10.15
C ARG A 112 11.13 1.50 -10.43
N THR A 113 12.15 0.71 -10.73
CA THR A 113 13.51 1.23 -10.82
C THR A 113 13.89 1.74 -12.20
N ALA A 114 13.20 1.29 -13.23
CA ALA A 114 13.57 1.64 -14.61
C ALA A 114 13.06 3.01 -15.07
N GLY A 115 12.46 3.78 -14.16
CA GLY A 115 11.96 5.11 -14.48
C GLY A 115 10.43 5.15 -14.55
N ALA A 116 9.88 6.35 -14.53
CA ALA A 116 8.43 6.55 -14.40
C ALA A 116 7.65 6.15 -15.65
N GLY A 117 8.34 5.90 -16.77
CA GLY A 117 7.69 5.45 -18.00
C GLY A 117 7.62 3.94 -18.14
N ALA A 118 8.26 3.20 -17.26
CA ALA A 118 8.33 1.74 -17.37
C ALA A 118 7.23 1.07 -16.56
N ASP A 119 6.82 -0.12 -17.00
CA ASP A 119 5.83 -0.89 -16.26
C ASP A 119 6.45 -1.80 -15.21
N ASP A 120 7.67 -2.28 -15.47
CA ASP A 120 8.27 -3.29 -14.61
C ASP A 120 8.57 -2.78 -13.22
N VAL A 121 8.26 -3.61 -12.23
CA VAL A 121 8.60 -3.34 -10.83
C VAL A 121 9.42 -4.51 -10.31
N THR A 122 10.24 -4.26 -9.30
CA THR A 122 11.04 -5.30 -8.68
C THR A 122 10.70 -5.42 -7.22
N ASP A 123 10.96 -6.57 -6.64
CA ASP A 123 10.77 -6.79 -5.22
C ASP A 123 11.63 -5.76 -4.48
N ASN A 124 11.02 -5.02 -3.58
CA ASN A 124 11.76 -4.04 -2.80
C ASN A 124 12.69 -4.72 -1.80
N GLY A 125 12.43 -5.98 -1.52
CA GLY A 125 13.31 -6.77 -0.65
C GLY A 125 13.33 -6.29 0.78
N GLY A 126 14.19 -6.93 1.55
CA GLY A 126 14.48 -6.49 2.89
C GLY A 126 13.48 -6.93 3.94
N LYS A 127 13.74 -6.47 5.15
CA LYS A 127 13.00 -6.91 6.33
C LYS A 127 11.73 -6.10 6.58
N GLY A 128 11.52 -5.06 5.83
CA GLY A 128 10.40 -4.15 6.06
C GLY A 128 9.11 -4.55 5.36
N LYS A 129 9.04 -5.72 4.76
CA LYS A 129 7.82 -6.12 4.05
C LYS A 129 6.89 -6.94 4.94
N ILE A 130 5.59 -6.70 4.80
CA ILE A 130 4.59 -7.49 5.50
C ILE A 130 4.62 -8.91 4.93
N GLU A 131 4.68 -9.89 5.83
CA GLU A 131 4.72 -11.28 5.39
C GLU A 131 3.41 -11.68 4.72
N THR A 132 3.51 -12.55 3.72
CA THR A 132 2.35 -12.98 2.94
C THR A 132 1.22 -13.52 3.81
N LYS A 133 1.54 -14.20 4.90
CA LYS A 133 0.50 -14.77 5.77
C LYS A 133 -0.40 -13.70 6.40
N HIS A 134 0.06 -12.46 6.45
CA HIS A 134 -0.72 -11.35 7.00
C HIS A 134 -1.45 -10.57 5.91
N LEU A 135 -1.24 -10.90 4.65
CA LEU A 135 -1.93 -10.26 3.55
C LEU A 135 -3.20 -11.05 3.19
N PRO A 136 -4.31 -10.36 2.93
CA PRO A 136 -5.51 -11.05 2.45
C PRO A 136 -5.24 -11.69 1.09
N SER A 137 -6.06 -12.67 0.73
CA SER A 137 -5.86 -13.43 -0.51
C SER A 137 -5.88 -12.53 -1.75
N THR A 138 -6.57 -11.40 -1.68
CA THR A 138 -6.63 -10.45 -2.80
C THR A 138 -5.42 -9.54 -2.89
N CYS A 139 -4.47 -9.67 -1.97
CA CYS A 139 -3.29 -8.81 -1.93
C CYS A 139 -2.02 -9.64 -1.77
N ARG A 140 -1.83 -10.61 -2.67
CA ARG A 140 -0.66 -11.49 -2.63
C ARG A 140 0.02 -11.57 -4.00
N ASP A 141 -0.14 -10.53 -4.80
CA ASP A 141 0.48 -10.48 -6.11
C ASP A 141 1.99 -10.36 -5.98
N LYS A 142 2.71 -10.98 -6.89
CA LYS A 142 4.15 -10.89 -6.93
C LYS A 142 4.55 -9.76 -7.88
N HIS A 143 5.78 -9.28 -7.72
CA HIS A 143 6.26 -8.16 -8.53
C HIS A 143 6.22 -8.45 -10.03
N ASP A 144 6.29 -9.70 -10.42
CA ASP A 144 6.26 -10.08 -11.83
C ASP A 144 4.86 -10.48 -12.33
N ALA A 145 3.83 -10.25 -11.53
CA ALA A 145 2.45 -10.53 -11.96
C ALA A 145 2.05 -9.69 -13.16
N THR A 146 1.22 -10.24 -14.01
CA THR A 146 0.74 -9.54 -15.22
C THR A 146 -0.78 -9.64 -15.41
#